data_380b0728afe46d5faa4c436150f9121c
#
_entry.id   380b0728afe46d5faa4c436150f9121c
#
_cell.length_a   1.000
_cell.length_b   1.000
_cell.length_c   1.000
_cell.angle_alpha   90.00
_cell.angle_beta   90.00
_cell.angle_gamma   90.00
#
_symmetry.space_group_name_H-M   'P 1'
#
loop_
_entity.id
_entity.type
_entity.pdbx_description
1 polymer ?
#
loop_
_entity_poly.entity_id
_entity_poly.type
_entity_poly.pdbx_seq_one_letter_code
_entity_poly.pdbx_strand_id
1 'polypeptide(L)'
;MMKHYLALRAEHNQWVNTRVYDVAAQLSEADYLADRGAFFGSVHKTLNHIVTTDLIWMHRIDGTGEVPGGLDAVLHDTLADTRATREALDARMITAVDGMDDAALAEPIRFKARSGDDIAIATNLMVANLCNHETHHRGQVHAMLTGLGQEMPPLDFFPFLMATGRASG
;
A
#
# COMPACT_ATOMS: atom_id res chain seq x y z
N MET A 1 -0.52 3.67 22.75
CA MET A 1 -0.23 4.87 21.91
C MET A 1 0.17 4.49 20.50
N MET A 2 1.10 3.56 20.30
CA MET A 2 1.55 3.10 18.99
C MET A 2 0.42 2.45 18.16
N LYS A 3 -0.38 1.54 18.76
CA LYS A 3 -1.54 0.93 18.14
C LYS A 3 -2.48 1.96 17.50
N HIS A 4 -2.86 2.99 18.26
CA HIS A 4 -3.76 4.03 17.76
C HIS A 4 -3.20 4.77 16.53
N TYR A 5 -1.90 5.10 16.56
CA TYR A 5 -1.24 5.73 15.43
C TYR A 5 -1.23 4.81 14.19
N LEU A 6 -0.89 3.53 14.37
CA LEU A 6 -0.84 2.58 13.26
C LEU A 6 -2.22 2.25 12.69
N ALA A 7 -3.27 2.19 13.53
CA ALA A 7 -4.65 2.06 13.07
C ALA A 7 -5.06 3.24 12.17
N LEU A 8 -4.76 4.47 12.60
CA LEU A 8 -5.00 5.66 11.76
C LEU A 8 -4.19 5.63 10.47
N ARG A 9 -2.97 5.10 10.50
CA ARG A 9 -2.14 4.97 9.28
C ARG A 9 -2.69 3.93 8.32
N ALA A 10 -3.21 2.79 8.82
CA ALA A 10 -3.85 1.77 8.01
C ALA A 10 -5.15 2.30 7.36
N GLU A 11 -5.99 3.00 8.11
CA GLU A 11 -7.19 3.63 7.57
C GLU A 11 -6.87 4.73 6.54
N HIS A 12 -5.87 5.57 6.82
CA HIS A 12 -5.39 6.58 5.86
C HIS A 12 -4.89 5.90 4.58
N ASN A 13 -4.18 4.78 4.71
CA ASN A 13 -3.68 4.03 3.57
C ASN A 13 -4.82 3.58 2.64
N GLN A 14 -5.87 2.97 3.19
CA GLN A 14 -7.07 2.59 2.46
C GLN A 14 -7.75 3.80 1.80
N TRP A 15 -7.89 4.91 2.54
CA TRP A 15 -8.51 6.14 2.05
C TRP A 15 -7.77 6.74 0.86
N VAL A 16 -6.43 6.69 0.87
CA VAL A 16 -5.60 7.14 -0.25
C VAL A 16 -5.67 6.17 -1.42
N ASN A 17 -5.57 4.86 -1.17
CA ASN A 17 -5.64 3.84 -2.22
C ASN A 17 -6.95 3.96 -3.00
N THR A 18 -8.08 4.07 -2.33
CA THR A 18 -9.39 4.27 -3.00
C THR A 18 -9.31 5.44 -3.99
N ARG A 19 -8.77 6.59 -3.59
CA ARG A 19 -8.66 7.79 -4.44
C ARG A 19 -7.73 7.61 -5.63
N VAL A 20 -6.59 6.97 -5.41
CA VAL A 20 -5.63 6.70 -6.48
C VAL A 20 -6.24 5.77 -7.52
N TYR A 21 -6.92 4.70 -7.09
CA TYR A 21 -7.56 3.77 -8.01
C TYR A 21 -8.78 4.37 -8.71
N ASP A 22 -9.54 5.26 -8.06
CA ASP A 22 -10.66 5.98 -8.69
C ASP A 22 -10.18 6.90 -9.83
N VAL A 23 -9.03 7.55 -9.67
CA VAL A 23 -8.42 8.36 -10.73
C VAL A 23 -7.81 7.47 -11.81
N ALA A 24 -7.10 6.41 -11.44
CA ALA A 24 -6.52 5.45 -12.39
C ALA A 24 -7.59 4.79 -13.27
N ALA A 25 -8.82 4.59 -12.76
CA ALA A 25 -9.93 4.04 -13.51
C ALA A 25 -10.47 4.96 -14.62
N GLN A 26 -10.04 6.21 -14.66
CA GLN A 26 -10.40 7.16 -15.73
C GLN A 26 -9.44 7.07 -16.94
N LEU A 27 -8.34 6.33 -16.81
CA LEU A 27 -7.39 6.15 -17.90
C LEU A 27 -7.95 5.21 -18.98
N SER A 28 -7.51 5.44 -20.21
CA SER A 28 -7.59 4.40 -21.22
C SER A 28 -6.67 3.23 -20.85
N GLU A 29 -6.97 2.03 -21.34
CA GLU A 29 -6.07 0.87 -21.16
C GLU A 29 -4.67 1.16 -21.71
N ALA A 30 -4.58 1.83 -22.86
CA ALA A 30 -3.32 2.22 -23.45
C ALA A 30 -2.50 3.13 -22.54
N ASP A 31 -3.12 4.12 -21.87
CA ASP A 31 -2.44 5.02 -20.94
C ASP A 31 -2.05 4.33 -19.65
N TYR A 32 -2.88 3.40 -19.15
CA TYR A 32 -2.60 2.61 -17.95
C TYR A 32 -1.37 1.72 -18.13
N LEU A 33 -1.20 1.13 -19.32
CA LEU A 33 -0.10 0.21 -19.65
C LEU A 33 1.17 0.91 -20.15
N ALA A 34 1.06 2.13 -20.69
CA ALA A 34 2.17 2.81 -21.35
C ALA A 34 3.31 3.16 -20.39
N ASP A 35 4.53 3.01 -20.88
CA ASP A 35 5.74 3.45 -20.16
C ASP A 35 5.73 4.99 -20.03
N ARG A 36 5.89 5.45 -18.79
CA ARG A 36 5.91 6.87 -18.41
C ARG A 36 7.26 7.31 -17.80
N GLY A 37 8.30 6.50 -17.95
CA GLY A 37 9.64 6.78 -17.44
C GLY A 37 9.78 6.70 -15.93
N ALA A 38 8.79 6.16 -15.21
CA ALA A 38 8.88 5.87 -13.77
C ALA A 38 9.72 4.61 -13.53
N PHE A 39 10.13 4.36 -12.28
CA PHE A 39 11.00 3.22 -11.94
C PHE A 39 10.45 1.86 -12.44
N PHE A 40 9.15 1.64 -12.30
CA PHE A 40 8.46 0.44 -12.83
C PHE A 40 7.88 0.66 -14.26
N GLY A 41 8.11 1.80 -14.85
CA GLY A 41 7.67 2.16 -16.21
C GLY A 41 6.25 2.71 -16.25
N SER A 42 5.23 1.97 -15.84
CA SER A 42 3.82 2.32 -16.04
C SER A 42 3.02 2.41 -14.73
N VAL A 43 1.82 3.01 -14.80
CA VAL A 43 0.83 2.97 -13.71
C VAL A 43 0.51 1.52 -13.35
N HIS A 44 0.24 0.68 -14.32
CA HIS A 44 -0.02 -0.75 -14.19
C HIS A 44 1.05 -1.47 -13.35
N LYS A 45 2.31 -1.38 -13.78
CA LYS A 45 3.41 -2.08 -13.10
C LYS A 45 3.68 -1.53 -11.71
N THR A 46 3.53 -0.21 -11.51
CA THR A 46 3.72 0.40 -10.19
C THR A 46 2.64 -0.03 -9.21
N LEU A 47 1.36 -0.07 -9.62
CA LEU A 47 0.28 -0.56 -8.76
C LEU A 47 0.42 -2.06 -8.46
N ASN A 48 0.81 -2.88 -9.45
CA ASN A 48 1.13 -4.29 -9.23
C ASN A 48 2.28 -4.47 -8.22
N HIS A 49 3.36 -3.67 -8.34
CA HIS A 49 4.46 -3.72 -7.39
C HIS A 49 4.03 -3.43 -5.94
N ILE A 50 3.17 -2.41 -5.73
CA ILE A 50 2.65 -2.10 -4.40
C ILE A 50 1.88 -3.31 -3.84
N VAL A 51 0.95 -3.86 -4.61
CA VAL A 51 0.16 -5.03 -4.22
C VAL A 51 1.04 -6.25 -3.93
N THR A 52 2.01 -6.53 -4.82
CA THR A 52 2.96 -7.64 -4.66
C THR A 52 3.77 -7.52 -3.38
N THR A 53 4.29 -6.33 -3.10
CA THR A 53 5.08 -6.06 -1.91
C THR A 53 4.24 -6.22 -0.64
N ASP A 54 3.02 -5.71 -0.65
CA ASP A 54 2.13 -5.80 0.49
C ASP A 54 1.67 -7.23 0.79
N LEU A 55 1.43 -8.06 -0.22
CA LEU A 55 1.16 -9.49 -0.03
C LEU A 55 2.31 -10.18 0.70
N ILE A 56 3.55 -9.89 0.30
CA ILE A 56 4.76 -10.45 0.93
C ILE A 56 4.86 -10.02 2.40
N TRP A 57 4.66 -8.74 2.69
CA TRP A 57 4.79 -8.21 4.04
C TRP A 57 3.62 -8.59 4.94
N MET A 58 2.39 -8.57 4.43
CA MET A 58 1.22 -9.01 5.20
C MET A 58 1.32 -10.48 5.56
N HIS A 59 1.83 -11.34 4.65
CA HIS A 59 2.11 -12.74 4.98
C HIS A 59 3.10 -12.87 6.17
N ARG A 60 4.11 -12.00 6.25
CA ARG A 60 5.05 -12.00 7.38
C ARG A 60 4.41 -11.49 8.67
N ILE A 61 3.44 -10.57 8.58
CA ILE A 61 2.76 -9.96 9.74
C ILE A 61 1.73 -10.91 10.35
N ASP A 62 0.91 -11.58 9.55
CA ASP A 62 -0.23 -12.39 10.02
C ASP A 62 -0.14 -13.88 9.67
N GLY A 63 0.86 -14.29 8.90
CA GLY A 63 1.09 -15.70 8.52
C GLY A 63 0.12 -16.24 7.48
N THR A 64 -0.72 -15.40 6.84
CA THR A 64 -1.77 -15.85 5.92
C THR A 64 -1.51 -15.45 4.46
N GLY A 65 -2.23 -16.08 3.53
CA GLY A 65 -2.19 -15.79 2.10
C GLY A 65 -0.96 -16.33 1.37
N GLU A 66 -0.99 -16.26 0.05
CA GLU A 66 0.11 -16.70 -0.81
C GLU A 66 1.18 -15.59 -0.92
N VAL A 67 2.43 -16.02 -1.08
CA VAL A 67 3.57 -15.13 -1.27
C VAL A 67 3.95 -15.10 -2.74
N PRO A 68 3.91 -13.94 -3.41
CA PRO A 68 4.36 -13.81 -4.79
C PRO A 68 5.83 -14.20 -5.00
N GLY A 69 6.16 -14.68 -6.19
CA GLY A 69 7.49 -15.18 -6.53
C GLY A 69 8.60 -14.12 -6.59
N GLY A 70 8.28 -12.82 -6.55
CA GLY A 70 9.25 -11.74 -6.58
C GLY A 70 8.60 -10.37 -6.42
N LEU A 71 9.42 -9.35 -6.07
CA LEU A 71 8.95 -7.98 -5.81
C LEU A 71 8.48 -7.23 -7.07
N ASP A 72 8.86 -7.68 -8.23
CA ASP A 72 8.58 -7.15 -9.56
C ASP A 72 7.56 -7.99 -10.33
N ALA A 73 6.92 -8.96 -9.66
CA ALA A 73 5.88 -9.77 -10.27
C ALA A 73 4.66 -8.91 -10.63
N VAL A 74 4.21 -9.02 -11.88
CA VAL A 74 2.93 -8.51 -12.34
C VAL A 74 1.89 -9.61 -12.06
N LEU A 75 1.03 -9.38 -11.07
CA LEU A 75 0.05 -10.38 -10.60
C LEU A 75 -1.25 -10.29 -11.38
N HIS A 76 -1.60 -9.11 -11.84
CA HIS A 76 -2.87 -8.82 -12.49
C HIS A 76 -2.66 -8.01 -13.76
N ASP A 77 -3.33 -8.40 -14.82
CA ASP A 77 -3.27 -7.71 -16.11
C ASP A 77 -4.20 -6.50 -16.14
N THR A 78 -5.26 -6.49 -15.35
CA THR A 78 -6.27 -5.42 -15.35
C THR A 78 -6.21 -4.55 -14.08
N LEU A 79 -6.64 -3.29 -14.23
CA LEU A 79 -6.81 -2.41 -13.08
C LEU A 79 -7.87 -2.93 -12.10
N ALA A 80 -8.94 -3.55 -12.62
CA ALA A 80 -10.03 -4.08 -11.78
C ALA A 80 -9.54 -5.18 -10.84
N ASP A 81 -8.74 -6.14 -11.33
CA ASP A 81 -8.21 -7.22 -10.53
C ASP A 81 -7.15 -6.71 -9.53
N THR A 82 -6.30 -5.77 -9.95
CA THR A 82 -5.32 -5.11 -9.06
C THR A 82 -6.04 -4.36 -7.94
N ARG A 83 -7.14 -3.66 -8.27
CA ARG A 83 -7.99 -2.94 -7.30
C ARG A 83 -8.63 -3.90 -6.30
N ALA A 84 -9.22 -4.99 -6.76
CA ALA A 84 -9.86 -5.97 -5.89
C ALA A 84 -8.87 -6.54 -4.86
N THR A 85 -7.65 -6.86 -5.29
CA THR A 85 -6.59 -7.33 -4.38
C THR A 85 -6.14 -6.22 -3.43
N ARG A 86 -6.04 -4.96 -3.89
CA ARG A 86 -5.71 -3.81 -3.04
C ARG A 86 -6.75 -3.58 -1.95
N GLU A 87 -8.03 -3.61 -2.29
CA GLU A 87 -9.12 -3.43 -1.33
C GLU A 87 -9.12 -4.53 -0.26
N ALA A 88 -8.87 -5.78 -0.65
CA ALA A 88 -8.72 -6.88 0.28
C ALA A 88 -7.50 -6.73 1.21
N LEU A 89 -6.36 -6.25 0.69
CA LEU A 89 -5.16 -5.98 1.48
C LEU A 89 -5.33 -4.83 2.47
N ASP A 90 -6.02 -3.77 2.07
CA ASP A 90 -6.32 -2.65 2.96
C ASP A 90 -7.19 -3.10 4.15
N ALA A 91 -8.26 -3.85 3.88
CA ALA A 91 -9.11 -4.43 4.93
C ALA A 91 -8.33 -5.38 5.85
N ARG A 92 -7.44 -6.19 5.27
CA ARG A 92 -6.58 -7.13 6.00
C ARG A 92 -5.58 -6.41 6.91
N MET A 93 -4.94 -5.32 6.44
CA MET A 93 -4.02 -4.52 7.24
C MET A 93 -4.75 -3.87 8.44
N ILE A 94 -5.92 -3.29 8.22
CA ILE A 94 -6.76 -2.70 9.27
C ILE A 94 -7.10 -3.78 10.31
N THR A 95 -7.59 -4.94 9.87
CA THR A 95 -7.96 -6.05 10.76
C THR A 95 -6.75 -6.55 11.57
N ALA A 96 -5.59 -6.69 10.94
CA ALA A 96 -4.37 -7.15 11.61
C ALA A 96 -3.93 -6.17 12.71
N VAL A 97 -3.91 -4.87 12.41
CA VAL A 97 -3.52 -3.84 13.40
C VAL A 97 -4.55 -3.76 14.54
N ASP A 98 -5.83 -3.84 14.24
CA ASP A 98 -6.90 -3.79 15.26
C ASP A 98 -6.88 -5.01 16.18
N GLY A 99 -6.47 -6.16 15.68
CA GLY A 99 -6.32 -7.40 16.45
C GLY A 99 -5.12 -7.44 17.41
N MET A 100 -4.16 -6.51 17.28
CA MET A 100 -2.95 -6.46 18.11
C MET A 100 -3.08 -5.41 19.21
N ASP A 101 -2.43 -5.64 20.36
CA ASP A 101 -2.16 -4.63 21.37
C ASP A 101 -0.75 -4.03 21.20
N ASP A 102 -0.38 -3.04 22.04
CA ASP A 102 0.94 -2.40 21.98
C ASP A 102 2.08 -3.41 22.26
N ALA A 103 1.83 -4.49 23.01
CA ALA A 103 2.83 -5.52 23.30
C ALA A 103 3.05 -6.42 22.07
N ALA A 104 1.98 -6.92 21.46
CA ALA A 104 2.04 -7.71 20.23
C ALA A 104 2.69 -6.92 19.07
N LEU A 105 2.40 -5.63 18.96
CA LEU A 105 3.03 -4.75 17.98
C LEU A 105 4.53 -4.53 18.22
N ALA A 106 5.02 -4.71 19.44
CA ALA A 106 6.45 -4.62 19.76
C ALA A 106 7.20 -5.94 19.50
N GLU A 107 6.49 -7.08 19.39
CA GLU A 107 7.10 -8.37 19.13
C GLU A 107 7.76 -8.41 17.73
N PRO A 108 8.95 -9.05 17.63
CA PRO A 108 9.65 -9.12 16.35
C PRO A 108 9.09 -10.22 15.45
N ILE A 109 8.80 -9.86 14.20
CA ILE A 109 8.64 -10.79 13.09
C ILE A 109 10.02 -11.29 12.67
N ARG A 110 10.15 -12.62 12.45
CA ARG A 110 11.39 -13.26 12.01
C ARG A 110 11.24 -13.89 10.63
N PHE A 111 12.16 -13.59 9.74
CA PHE A 111 12.16 -14.16 8.39
C PHE A 111 13.57 -14.20 7.80
N LYS A 112 13.75 -15.00 6.74
CA LYS A 112 14.97 -14.95 5.92
C LYS A 112 14.82 -13.87 4.83
N ALA A 113 15.80 -12.97 4.78
CA ALA A 113 15.94 -12.03 3.67
C ALA A 113 16.34 -12.76 2.38
N ARG A 114 16.20 -12.09 1.23
CA ARG A 114 16.66 -12.63 -0.07
C ARG A 114 18.17 -12.87 -0.11
N SER A 115 18.95 -12.15 0.69
CA SER A 115 20.38 -12.38 0.90
C SER A 115 20.70 -13.68 1.64
N GLY A 116 19.72 -14.30 2.27
CA GLY A 116 19.87 -15.46 3.15
C GLY A 116 20.04 -15.11 4.63
N ASP A 117 20.13 -13.83 4.96
CA ASP A 117 20.28 -13.37 6.35
C ASP A 117 19.01 -13.58 7.16
N ASP A 118 19.18 -13.93 8.44
CA ASP A 118 18.06 -13.98 9.40
C ASP A 118 17.75 -12.57 9.90
N ILE A 119 16.55 -12.10 9.63
CA ILE A 119 16.07 -10.78 10.02
C ILE A 119 15.06 -10.92 11.17
N ALA A 120 15.16 -10.02 12.14
CA ALA A 120 14.16 -9.81 13.16
C ALA A 120 13.83 -8.31 13.24
N ILE A 121 12.56 -7.96 13.06
CA ILE A 121 12.11 -6.57 13.09
C ILE A 121 10.76 -6.48 13.80
N ALA A 122 10.58 -5.49 14.69
CA ALA A 122 9.33 -5.30 15.41
C ALA A 122 8.16 -5.10 14.45
N THR A 123 7.02 -5.71 14.75
CA THR A 123 5.81 -5.67 13.93
C THR A 123 5.35 -4.23 13.63
N ASN A 124 5.41 -3.34 14.63
CA ASN A 124 5.06 -1.93 14.45
C ASN A 124 5.93 -1.21 13.40
N LEU A 125 7.24 -1.51 13.37
CA LEU A 125 8.15 -0.95 12.37
C LEU A 125 7.86 -1.51 10.97
N MET A 126 7.41 -2.75 10.90
CA MET A 126 7.03 -3.37 9.64
C MET A 126 5.75 -2.76 9.06
N VAL A 127 4.72 -2.55 9.90
CA VAL A 127 3.49 -1.85 9.48
C VAL A 127 3.80 -0.40 9.06
N ALA A 128 4.65 0.29 9.83
CA ALA A 128 5.09 1.64 9.45
C ALA A 128 5.85 1.65 8.11
N ASN A 129 6.70 0.64 7.87
CA ASN A 129 7.41 0.47 6.59
C ASN A 129 6.45 0.27 5.42
N LEU A 130 5.40 -0.56 5.57
CA LEU A 130 4.37 -0.74 4.54
C LEU A 130 3.71 0.59 4.17
N CYS A 131 3.21 1.33 5.16
CA CYS A 131 2.58 2.63 4.91
C CYS A 131 3.53 3.64 4.22
N ASN A 132 4.83 3.61 4.58
CA ASN A 132 5.83 4.47 3.96
C ASN A 132 6.15 4.03 2.53
N HIS A 133 6.31 2.74 2.28
CA HIS A 133 6.54 2.16 0.96
C HIS A 133 5.40 2.50 -0.01
N GLU A 134 4.17 2.31 0.41
CA GLU A 134 3.01 2.69 -0.39
C GLU A 134 2.98 4.21 -0.65
N THR A 135 3.28 5.04 0.35
CA THR A 135 3.34 6.50 0.15
C THR A 135 4.38 6.87 -0.91
N HIS A 136 5.56 6.22 -0.90
CA HIS A 136 6.60 6.44 -1.89
C HIS A 136 6.13 6.11 -3.32
N HIS A 137 5.58 4.92 -3.52
CA HIS A 137 5.15 4.48 -4.86
C HIS A 137 3.85 5.15 -5.33
N ARG A 138 2.93 5.49 -4.43
CA ARG A 138 1.76 6.31 -4.77
C ARG A 138 2.16 7.71 -5.25
N GLY A 139 3.25 8.28 -4.71
CA GLY A 139 3.83 9.51 -5.24
C GLY A 139 4.27 9.38 -6.71
N GLN A 140 4.82 8.23 -7.10
CA GLN A 140 5.15 7.92 -8.50
C GLN A 140 3.90 7.78 -9.36
N VAL A 141 2.88 7.05 -8.87
CA VAL A 141 1.58 6.93 -9.56
C VAL A 141 0.92 8.31 -9.72
N HIS A 142 0.91 9.13 -8.66
CA HIS A 142 0.39 10.49 -8.69
C HIS A 142 1.07 11.33 -9.80
N ALA A 143 2.39 11.28 -9.89
CA ALA A 143 3.14 12.00 -10.92
C ALA A 143 2.78 11.53 -12.34
N MET A 144 2.60 10.22 -12.55
CA MET A 144 2.17 9.67 -13.84
C MET A 144 0.74 10.08 -14.19
N LEU A 145 -0.20 10.02 -13.24
CA LEU A 145 -1.60 10.40 -13.45
C LEU A 145 -1.73 11.90 -13.76
N THR A 146 -1.04 12.77 -13.02
CA THR A 146 -1.03 14.22 -13.31
C THR A 146 -0.37 14.54 -14.65
N GLY A 147 0.70 13.82 -15.01
CA GLY A 147 1.33 13.91 -16.33
C GLY A 147 0.41 13.50 -17.50
N LEU A 148 -0.63 12.72 -17.22
CA LEU A 148 -1.69 12.32 -18.15
C LEU A 148 -2.89 13.30 -18.11
N GLY A 149 -2.79 14.41 -17.39
CA GLY A 149 -3.85 15.41 -17.30
C GLY A 149 -4.96 15.06 -16.30
N GLN A 150 -4.77 14.03 -15.46
CA GLN A 150 -5.76 13.69 -14.44
C GLN A 150 -5.68 14.63 -13.25
N GLU A 151 -6.84 15.03 -12.73
CA GLU A 151 -6.92 15.81 -11.48
C GLU A 151 -6.84 14.86 -10.29
N MET A 152 -5.82 15.06 -9.44
CA MET A 152 -5.62 14.24 -8.25
C MET A 152 -6.23 14.95 -7.02
N PRO A 153 -7.06 14.24 -6.24
CA PRO A 153 -7.52 14.75 -4.94
C PRO A 153 -6.35 14.81 -3.93
N PRO A 154 -6.48 15.58 -2.83
CA PRO A 154 -5.50 15.55 -1.74
C PRO A 154 -5.32 14.13 -1.18
N LEU A 155 -4.06 13.70 -1.00
CA LEU A 155 -3.69 12.37 -0.52
C LEU A 155 -2.98 12.38 0.84
N ASP A 156 -2.68 13.57 1.38
CA ASP A 156 -1.95 13.74 2.61
C ASP A 156 -2.76 13.32 3.85
N PHE A 157 -2.05 13.09 4.94
CA PHE A 157 -2.67 12.66 6.20
C PHE A 157 -3.59 13.74 6.81
N PHE A 158 -3.24 15.02 6.69
CA PHE A 158 -4.08 16.10 7.24
C PHE A 158 -5.45 16.20 6.56
N PRO A 159 -5.60 16.21 5.22
CA PRO A 159 -6.90 16.11 4.56
C PRO A 159 -7.73 14.89 4.97
N PHE A 160 -7.09 13.73 5.22
CA PHE A 160 -7.77 12.55 5.74
C PHE A 160 -8.35 12.83 7.15
N LEU A 161 -7.57 13.41 8.05
CA LEU A 161 -8.05 13.74 9.40
C LEU A 161 -9.24 14.70 9.37
N MET A 162 -9.20 15.70 8.48
CA MET A 162 -10.33 16.63 8.28
C MET A 162 -11.55 15.92 7.71
N ALA A 163 -11.37 15.11 6.67
CA ALA A 163 -12.48 14.41 6.00
C ALA A 163 -13.16 13.37 6.90
N THR A 164 -12.45 12.85 7.90
CA THR A 164 -12.97 11.85 8.85
C THR A 164 -13.38 12.43 10.21
N GLY A 165 -13.39 13.76 10.36
CA GLY A 165 -13.78 14.44 11.60
C GLY A 165 -12.82 14.23 12.78
N ARG A 166 -11.59 13.83 12.50
CA ARG A 166 -10.53 13.62 13.50
C ARG A 166 -9.67 14.87 13.74
N ALA A 167 -9.87 15.91 12.96
CA ALA A 167 -9.36 17.25 13.20
C ALA A 167 -10.51 18.25 13.04
N SER A 168 -10.60 19.21 13.95
CA SER A 168 -11.55 20.33 13.90
C SER A 168 -10.78 21.63 13.71
N GLY A 169 -11.35 22.55 12.91
CA GLY A 169 -10.89 23.93 12.79
C GLY A 169 -11.47 24.81 13.88
#